data_d65d5e27c7d809d501aba1a6142cbfe3
#
_entry.id   d65d5e27c7d809d501aba1a6142cbfe3
#
_cell.length_a   1.000
_cell.length_b   1.000
_cell.length_c   1.000
_cell.angle_alpha   90.00
_cell.angle_beta   90.00
_cell.angle_gamma   90.00
#
_symmetry.space_group_name_H-M   'P 1'
#
loop_
_entity.id
_entity.type
_entity.pdbx_description
1 polymer ?
#
loop_
_entity_poly.entity_id
_entity_poly.type
_entity_poly.pdbx_seq_one_letter_code
_entity_poly.pdbx_strand_id
1 'polypeptide(L)'
;MQIDFNKIESMTLPGMNNGAGTMSARMYNDDSYRIIPTAIHPGGSIGSHKQESGDDMNYIISGMGKAICDGIEEELRPGFLHICPKGSMHSIINVGEEDLVMLTIVVKK
;
A
#
# COMPACT_ATOMS: atom_id res chain seq x y z
N MET A 1 12.65 -18.63 -4.87
CA MET A 1 13.21 -17.34 -4.44
C MET A 1 12.68 -16.99 -3.06
N GLN A 2 13.50 -16.42 -2.22
CA GLN A 2 13.12 -16.06 -0.85
C GLN A 2 13.62 -14.65 -0.53
N ILE A 3 12.78 -13.86 0.12
CA ILE A 3 13.13 -12.49 0.53
C ILE A 3 12.97 -12.40 2.04
N ASP A 4 14.05 -12.05 2.73
CA ASP A 4 14.01 -11.79 4.17
C ASP A 4 13.89 -10.28 4.41
N PHE A 5 12.67 -9.82 4.66
CA PHE A 5 12.41 -8.39 4.90
C PHE A 5 13.02 -7.88 6.20
N ASN A 6 13.40 -8.76 7.13
CA ASN A 6 14.09 -8.34 8.34
C ASN A 6 15.49 -7.77 8.03
N LYS A 7 16.05 -8.10 6.87
CA LYS A 7 17.34 -7.60 6.40
C LYS A 7 17.23 -6.34 5.55
N ILE A 8 16.01 -5.90 5.24
CA ILE A 8 15.75 -4.69 4.48
C ILE A 8 15.43 -3.57 5.48
N GLU A 9 16.16 -2.46 5.38
CA GLU A 9 15.95 -1.32 6.26
C GLU A 9 14.55 -0.73 6.10
N SER A 10 13.89 -0.48 7.23
CA SER A 10 12.62 0.25 7.22
C SER A 10 12.89 1.74 7.03
N MET A 11 12.15 2.35 6.11
CA MET A 11 12.19 3.79 5.87
C MET A 11 10.90 4.43 6.35
N THR A 12 11.03 5.60 6.99
CA THR A 12 9.87 6.45 7.29
C THR A 12 9.80 7.53 6.21
N LEU A 13 8.65 7.59 5.54
CA LEU A 13 8.44 8.44 4.38
C LEU A 13 7.22 9.34 4.60
N PRO A 14 7.16 10.54 3.98
CA PRO A 14 5.88 11.22 3.82
C PRO A 14 4.93 10.35 2.99
N GLY A 15 3.64 10.58 3.13
CA GLY A 15 2.64 9.84 2.34
C GLY A 15 3.00 9.87 0.85
N MET A 16 3.02 8.68 0.22
CA MET A 16 3.40 8.56 -1.19
C MET A 16 2.37 9.23 -2.10
N ASN A 17 2.82 9.65 -3.28
CA ASN A 17 1.96 10.27 -4.30
C ASN A 17 1.20 11.50 -3.77
N ASN A 18 1.89 12.35 -2.97
CA ASN A 18 1.32 13.53 -2.34
C ASN A 18 0.21 13.21 -1.32
N GLY A 19 0.26 12.04 -0.72
CA GLY A 19 -0.62 11.68 0.38
C GLY A 19 -0.31 12.48 1.64
N ALA A 20 -1.18 12.35 2.63
CA ALA A 20 -1.02 13.01 3.92
C ALA A 20 -0.14 12.18 4.87
N GLY A 21 0.38 12.83 5.91
CA GLY A 21 1.05 12.17 7.01
C GLY A 21 2.30 11.42 6.65
N THR A 22 2.57 10.35 7.37
CA THR A 22 3.76 9.52 7.19
C THR A 22 3.43 8.04 7.10
N MET A 23 4.38 7.28 6.59
CA MET A 23 4.28 5.82 6.47
C MET A 23 5.67 5.20 6.65
N SER A 24 5.70 3.92 6.99
CA SER A 24 6.93 3.13 7.06
C SER A 24 6.87 2.01 6.04
N ALA A 25 7.99 1.73 5.41
CA ALA A 25 8.05 0.71 4.36
C ALA A 25 9.40 0.03 4.30
N ARG A 26 9.39 -1.25 3.94
CA ARG A 26 10.56 -2.02 3.53
C ARG A 26 10.30 -2.46 2.10
N MET A 27 11.15 -2.06 1.16
CA MET A 27 10.87 -2.27 -0.26
C MET A 27 11.81 -3.27 -0.89
N TYR A 28 11.24 -4.28 -1.52
CA TYR A 28 11.93 -5.13 -2.48
C TYR A 28 11.42 -4.81 -3.88
N ASN A 29 12.31 -4.67 -4.83
CA ASN A 29 11.94 -4.35 -6.21
C ASN A 29 12.90 -5.03 -7.19
N ASP A 30 12.35 -5.78 -8.13
CA ASP A 30 13.08 -6.34 -9.27
C ASP A 30 12.28 -6.15 -10.57
N ASP A 31 12.67 -6.80 -11.65
CA ASP A 31 11.99 -6.63 -12.93
C ASP A 31 10.57 -7.21 -12.95
N SER A 32 10.27 -8.15 -12.04
CA SER A 32 8.98 -8.86 -12.02
C SER A 32 8.06 -8.41 -10.90
N TYR A 33 8.62 -8.00 -9.76
CA TYR A 33 7.85 -7.73 -8.55
C TYR A 33 8.31 -6.47 -7.83
N ARG A 34 7.36 -5.79 -7.23
CA ARG A 34 7.61 -4.83 -6.15
C ARG A 34 6.83 -5.29 -4.94
N ILE A 35 7.52 -5.57 -3.85
CA ILE A 35 6.90 -6.13 -2.64
C ILE A 35 7.28 -5.25 -1.46
N ILE A 36 6.27 -4.74 -0.75
CA ILE A 36 6.47 -3.70 0.25
C ILE A 36 5.60 -3.99 1.48
N PRO A 37 6.16 -4.58 2.54
CA PRO A 37 5.52 -4.46 3.85
C PRO A 37 5.39 -2.99 4.21
N THR A 38 4.16 -2.54 4.44
CA THR A 38 3.80 -1.13 4.55
C THR A 38 2.99 -0.88 5.81
N ALA A 39 3.28 0.22 6.50
CA ALA A 39 2.46 0.72 7.59
C ALA A 39 2.16 2.20 7.34
N ILE A 40 0.90 2.53 7.10
CA ILE A 40 0.45 3.91 6.99
C ILE A 40 0.08 4.38 8.39
N HIS A 41 0.77 5.40 8.92
CA HIS A 41 0.55 5.89 10.26
C HIS A 41 -0.79 6.63 10.37
N PRO A 42 -1.36 6.79 11.58
CA PRO A 42 -2.62 7.53 11.75
C PRO A 42 -2.55 8.92 11.12
N GLY A 43 -3.61 9.29 10.41
CA GLY A 43 -3.66 10.53 9.65
C GLY A 43 -2.95 10.48 8.30
N GLY A 44 -2.34 9.33 7.98
CA GLY A 44 -1.58 9.15 6.75
C GLY A 44 -2.40 8.58 5.60
N SER A 45 -1.89 8.77 4.40
CA SER A 45 -2.50 8.21 3.19
C SER A 45 -1.48 8.08 2.07
N ILE A 46 -1.78 7.18 1.13
CA ILE A 46 -1.17 7.16 -0.20
C ILE A 46 -2.12 7.94 -1.11
N GLY A 47 -1.62 9.01 -1.73
CA GLY A 47 -2.43 9.88 -2.57
C GLY A 47 -2.87 9.20 -3.87
N SER A 48 -3.87 9.79 -4.51
CA SER A 48 -4.42 9.25 -5.75
C SER A 48 -3.37 9.21 -6.85
N HIS A 49 -3.23 8.05 -7.48
CA HIS A 49 -2.29 7.84 -8.58
C HIS A 49 -2.78 6.72 -9.50
N LYS A 50 -2.32 6.77 -10.74
CA LYS A 50 -2.61 5.72 -11.71
C LYS A 50 -1.62 4.57 -11.51
N GLN A 51 -2.14 3.35 -11.46
CA GLN A 51 -1.32 2.16 -11.37
C GLN A 51 -0.82 1.78 -12.77
N GLU A 52 0.49 1.95 -13.04
CA GLU A 52 1.03 1.82 -14.38
C GLU A 52 1.87 0.57 -14.60
N SER A 53 2.58 0.09 -13.57
CA SER A 53 3.56 -0.99 -13.74
C SER A 53 2.98 -2.40 -13.66
N GLY A 54 1.75 -2.56 -13.20
CA GLY A 54 1.08 -3.85 -13.04
C GLY A 54 -0.06 -3.73 -12.06
N ASP A 55 -0.66 -4.86 -11.71
CA ASP A 55 -1.70 -4.88 -10.68
C ASP A 55 -1.08 -4.65 -9.31
N ASP A 56 -1.67 -3.77 -8.52
CA ASP A 56 -1.26 -3.46 -7.16
C ASP A 56 -2.20 -4.15 -6.18
N MET A 57 -1.65 -5.07 -5.39
CA MET A 57 -2.40 -5.85 -4.41
C MET A 57 -1.97 -5.48 -3.01
N ASN A 58 -2.93 -5.22 -2.13
CA ASN A 58 -2.68 -4.82 -0.74
C ASN A 58 -3.49 -5.71 0.19
N TYR A 59 -2.83 -6.63 0.88
CA TYR A 59 -3.44 -7.48 1.88
C TYR A 59 -3.37 -6.81 3.24
N ILE A 60 -4.52 -6.56 3.85
CA ILE A 60 -4.60 -5.84 5.12
C ILE A 60 -4.33 -6.81 6.27
N ILE A 61 -3.30 -6.51 7.06
CA ILE A 61 -2.86 -7.33 8.20
C ILE A 61 -3.49 -6.80 9.49
N SER A 62 -3.46 -5.48 9.70
CA SER A 62 -4.06 -4.85 10.89
C SER A 62 -4.43 -3.40 10.62
N GLY A 63 -5.29 -2.84 11.46
CA GLY A 63 -5.76 -1.47 11.31
C GLY A 63 -7.01 -1.36 10.46
N MET A 64 -7.44 -0.13 10.25
CA MET A 64 -8.67 0.21 9.52
C MET A 64 -8.34 1.27 8.47
N GLY A 65 -8.84 1.08 7.28
CA GLY A 65 -8.60 2.02 6.19
C GLY A 65 -9.74 2.07 5.20
N LYS A 66 -9.53 2.88 4.17
CA LYS A 66 -10.36 2.85 2.98
C LYS A 66 -9.51 3.05 1.74
N ALA A 67 -9.92 2.44 0.65
CA ALA A 67 -9.37 2.69 -0.66
C ALA A 67 -10.43 3.33 -1.54
N ILE A 68 -9.99 4.17 -2.47
CA ILE A 68 -10.86 4.72 -3.51
C ILE A 68 -10.23 4.30 -4.83
N CYS A 69 -10.94 3.44 -5.58
CA CYS A 69 -10.44 2.92 -6.85
C CYS A 69 -11.42 3.27 -7.96
N ASP A 70 -10.97 4.04 -8.95
CA ASP A 70 -11.80 4.55 -10.05
C ASP A 70 -13.11 5.19 -9.55
N GLY A 71 -13.02 5.96 -8.44
CA GLY A 71 -14.14 6.64 -7.83
C GLY A 71 -15.01 5.77 -6.91
N ILE A 72 -14.72 4.48 -6.78
CA ILE A 72 -15.48 3.57 -5.90
C ILE A 72 -14.73 3.42 -4.58
N GLU A 73 -15.44 3.69 -3.49
CA GLU A 73 -14.90 3.58 -2.14
C GLU A 73 -15.02 2.15 -1.61
N GLU A 74 -13.92 1.63 -1.06
CA GLU A 74 -13.84 0.30 -0.48
C GLU A 74 -13.35 0.41 0.97
N GLU A 75 -14.00 -0.31 1.88
CA GLU A 75 -13.54 -0.44 3.25
C GLU A 75 -12.37 -1.42 3.32
N LEU A 76 -11.35 -1.08 4.13
CA LEU A 76 -10.19 -1.94 4.36
C LEU A 76 -10.17 -2.38 5.83
N ARG A 77 -10.17 -3.70 6.05
CA ARG A 77 -10.05 -4.34 7.37
C ARG A 77 -9.08 -5.51 7.31
N PRO A 78 -8.58 -5.99 8.46
CA PRO A 78 -7.73 -7.19 8.48
C PRO A 78 -8.38 -8.35 7.72
N GLY A 79 -7.60 -8.99 6.87
CA GLY A 79 -8.06 -10.09 6.02
C GLY A 79 -8.62 -9.67 4.65
N PHE A 80 -8.81 -8.37 4.41
CA PHE A 80 -9.28 -7.87 3.11
C PHE A 80 -8.09 -7.71 2.16
N LEU A 81 -8.33 -8.04 0.89
CA LEU A 81 -7.36 -7.81 -0.19
C LEU A 81 -7.93 -6.75 -1.14
N HIS A 82 -7.24 -5.62 -1.23
CA HIS A 82 -7.56 -4.56 -2.19
C HIS A 82 -6.70 -4.73 -3.44
N ILE A 83 -7.31 -4.77 -4.60
CA ILE A 83 -6.62 -4.87 -5.88
C ILE A 83 -6.92 -3.63 -6.72
N CYS A 84 -5.87 -2.93 -7.12
CA CYS A 84 -5.96 -1.89 -8.12
C CYS A 84 -5.37 -2.43 -9.42
N PRO A 85 -6.19 -2.74 -10.43
CA PRO A 85 -5.68 -3.25 -11.70
C PRO A 85 -4.80 -2.23 -12.40
N LYS A 86 -3.87 -2.72 -13.22
CA LYS A 86 -3.08 -1.86 -14.10
C LYS A 86 -4.01 -0.98 -14.94
N GLY A 87 -3.73 0.32 -14.95
CA GLY A 87 -4.53 1.32 -15.65
C GLY A 87 -5.59 2.02 -14.79
N SER A 88 -5.92 1.47 -13.63
CA SER A 88 -6.86 2.11 -12.70
C SER A 88 -6.16 3.13 -11.81
N MET A 89 -6.96 4.04 -11.25
CA MET A 89 -6.48 5.04 -10.28
C MET A 89 -6.98 4.69 -8.89
N HIS A 90 -6.11 4.78 -7.89
CA HIS A 90 -6.52 4.56 -6.52
C HIS A 90 -5.78 5.43 -5.51
N SER A 91 -6.35 5.51 -4.32
CA SER A 91 -5.73 6.04 -3.11
C SER A 91 -6.05 5.13 -1.94
N ILE A 92 -5.20 5.15 -0.91
CA ILE A 92 -5.37 4.37 0.30
C ILE A 92 -5.22 5.30 1.50
N ILE A 93 -6.18 5.27 2.41
CA ILE A 93 -6.26 6.20 3.53
C ILE A 93 -6.39 5.43 4.83
N ASN A 94 -5.54 5.74 5.82
CA ASN A 94 -5.72 5.25 7.18
C ASN A 94 -6.85 6.05 7.84
N VAL A 95 -7.94 5.38 8.23
CA VAL A 95 -9.08 6.02 8.89
C VAL A 95 -9.17 5.66 10.38
N GLY A 96 -8.21 4.89 10.89
CA GLY A 96 -8.18 4.45 12.28
C GLY A 96 -7.23 5.27 13.15
N GLU A 97 -7.10 4.83 14.39
CA GLU A 97 -6.20 5.45 15.38
C GLU A 97 -4.87 4.73 15.52
N GLU A 98 -4.73 3.59 14.86
CA GLU A 98 -3.51 2.78 14.82
C GLU A 98 -2.96 2.71 13.40
N ASP A 99 -1.77 2.15 13.24
CA ASP A 99 -1.19 1.94 11.91
C ASP A 99 -2.08 1.05 11.05
N LEU A 100 -2.23 1.41 9.80
CA LEU A 100 -2.79 0.53 8.78
C LEU A 100 -1.64 -0.28 8.20
N VAL A 101 -1.56 -1.55 8.59
CA VAL A 101 -0.47 -2.45 8.19
C VAL A 101 -0.95 -3.35 7.06
N MET A 102 -0.18 -3.39 5.99
CA MET A 102 -0.53 -4.19 4.82
C MET A 102 0.71 -4.72 4.12
N LEU A 103 0.54 -5.81 3.40
CA LEU A 103 1.54 -6.31 2.45
C LEU A 103 1.13 -5.84 1.06
N THR A 104 1.96 -4.99 0.48
CA THR A 104 1.77 -4.46 -0.87
C THR A 104 2.58 -5.28 -1.85
N ILE A 105 1.93 -5.78 -2.90
CA ILE A 105 2.57 -6.54 -3.96
C ILE A 105 2.13 -5.99 -5.30
N VAL A 106 3.11 -5.60 -6.12
CA VAL A 106 2.88 -5.25 -7.53
C VAL A 106 3.49 -6.36 -8.37
N VAL A 107 2.66 -7.01 -9.17
CA VAL A 107 3.10 -7.95 -10.20
C VAL A 107 3.24 -7.16 -11.50
N LYS A 108 4.48 -6.93 -11.90
CA LYS A 108 4.76 -6.08 -13.07
C LYS A 108 4.36 -6.77 -14.36
N LYS A 109 3.73 -6.03 -15.23
CA LYS A 109 3.32 -6.54 -16.53
C LYS A 109 3.07 -5.42 -17.55
#